data_b8de73f29d8c3c3a61f4ebf56f29178f
#
_entry.id   b8de73f29d8c3c3a61f4ebf56f29178f
#
_cell.length_a   1.000
_cell.length_b   1.000
_cell.length_c   1.000
_cell.angle_alpha   90.00
_cell.angle_beta   90.00
_cell.angle_gamma   90.00
#
_symmetry.space_group_name_H-M   'P 1'
#
loop_
_entity.id
_entity.type
_entity.pdbx_description
1 polymer ?
#
loop_
_entity_poly.entity_id
_entity_poly.type
_entity_poly.pdbx_seq_one_letter_code
_entity_poly.pdbx_strand_id
1 'polypeptide(L)'
;MKTIIYGQKWKADYEQYTHMLLAKLQKEGIEYKFAGGLTEEAPFDLGSADIIASHKELLEYGPEVIITLGGDGTILSAVTLIRKAEIPILGINMGRLGFLASIEQTLSLIHI
;
A
#
# COMPACT_ATOMS: atom_id res chain seq x y z
N MET A 1 -7.33 8.49 -9.04
CA MET A 1 -5.93 8.17 -8.66
C MET A 1 -5.80 6.70 -8.35
N LYS A 2 -4.73 6.09 -8.79
CA LYS A 2 -4.45 4.67 -8.57
C LYS A 2 -3.27 4.49 -7.62
N THR A 3 -3.42 3.61 -6.64
CA THR A 3 -2.37 3.33 -5.65
C THR A 3 -2.15 1.84 -5.52
N ILE A 4 -0.98 1.48 -4.98
CA ILE A 4 -0.69 0.10 -4.58
C ILE A 4 -0.40 0.10 -3.09
N ILE A 5 -1.00 -0.83 -2.38
CA ILE A 5 -0.72 -1.08 -0.97
C ILE A 5 0.20 -2.29 -0.90
N TYR A 6 1.42 -2.07 -0.47
CA TYR A 6 2.48 -3.08 -0.47
C TYR A 6 2.91 -3.43 0.95
N GLY A 7 3.08 -4.72 1.20
CA GLY A 7 3.63 -5.20 2.46
C GLY A 7 4.29 -6.54 2.27
N GLN A 8 5.33 -6.84 3.07
CA GLN A 8 6.04 -8.11 3.00
C GLN A 8 5.29 -9.23 3.70
N LYS A 9 4.66 -8.92 4.82
CA LYS A 9 3.97 -9.89 5.65
C LYS A 9 2.69 -9.28 6.20
N TRP A 10 1.71 -10.12 6.46
CA TRP A 10 0.53 -9.74 7.21
C TRP A 10 0.74 -10.08 8.68
N LYS A 11 0.36 -9.16 9.56
CA LYS A 11 0.32 -9.39 11.01
C LYS A 11 -1.06 -9.05 11.53
N ALA A 12 -1.51 -9.78 12.55
CA ALA A 12 -2.84 -9.55 13.12
C ALA A 12 -3.03 -8.10 13.58
N ASP A 13 -1.97 -7.47 14.08
CA ASP A 13 -2.01 -6.08 14.52
C ASP A 13 -2.29 -5.09 13.40
N TYR A 14 -2.08 -5.49 12.15
CA TYR A 14 -2.27 -4.62 10.99
C TYR A 14 -3.74 -4.50 10.58
N GLU A 15 -4.58 -5.44 10.99
CA GLU A 15 -5.97 -5.50 10.52
C GLU A 15 -6.71 -4.18 10.74
N GLN A 16 -6.69 -3.68 11.97
CA GLN A 16 -7.37 -2.44 12.32
C GLN A 16 -6.85 -1.26 11.50
N TYR A 17 -5.54 -1.11 11.42
CA TYR A 17 -4.92 0.01 10.70
C TYR A 17 -5.18 -0.08 9.20
N THR A 18 -5.14 -1.29 8.65
CA THR A 18 -5.41 -1.50 7.23
C THR A 18 -6.86 -1.16 6.90
N HIS A 19 -7.82 -1.57 7.73
CA HIS A 19 -9.22 -1.19 7.53
C HIS A 19 -9.40 0.33 7.55
N MET A 20 -8.72 1.01 8.43
CA MET A 20 -8.78 2.48 8.51
C MET A 20 -8.20 3.13 7.27
N LEU A 21 -7.08 2.61 6.77
CA LEU A 21 -6.46 3.10 5.53
C LEU A 21 -7.41 2.90 4.34
N LEU A 22 -7.96 1.70 4.20
CA LEU A 22 -8.88 1.39 3.09
C LEU A 22 -10.12 2.27 3.14
N ALA A 23 -10.67 2.49 4.33
CA ALA A 23 -11.84 3.37 4.49
C ALA A 23 -11.54 4.79 4.04
N LYS A 24 -10.35 5.31 4.39
CA LYS A 24 -9.93 6.64 3.95
C LYS A 24 -9.76 6.70 2.43
N LEU A 25 -9.12 5.70 1.84
CA LEU A 25 -8.94 5.67 0.38
C LEU A 25 -10.28 5.63 -0.34
N GLN A 26 -11.22 4.83 0.14
CA GLN A 26 -12.56 4.74 -0.44
C GLN A 26 -13.31 6.07 -0.32
N LYS A 27 -13.21 6.72 0.85
CA LYS A 27 -13.86 8.03 1.07
C LYS A 27 -13.34 9.08 0.11
N GLU A 28 -12.05 9.05 -0.19
CA GLU A 28 -11.41 10.01 -1.08
C GLU A 28 -11.48 9.62 -2.56
N GLY A 29 -12.12 8.51 -2.88
CA GLY A 29 -12.27 8.04 -4.26
C GLY A 29 -10.97 7.54 -4.87
N ILE A 30 -10.02 7.09 -4.06
CA ILE A 30 -8.73 6.58 -4.52
C ILE A 30 -8.82 5.08 -4.76
N GLU A 31 -8.50 4.64 -5.98
CA GLU A 31 -8.46 3.24 -6.34
C GLU A 31 -7.18 2.59 -5.78
N TYR A 32 -7.27 1.34 -5.35
CA TYR A 32 -6.10 0.65 -4.83
C TYR A 32 -6.08 -0.82 -5.23
N LYS A 33 -4.85 -1.37 -5.29
CA LYS A 33 -4.60 -2.81 -5.40
C LYS A 33 -3.53 -3.18 -4.41
N PHE A 34 -3.40 -4.46 -4.13
CA PHE A 34 -2.44 -4.97 -3.14
C PHE A 34 -1.26 -5.64 -3.84
N ALA A 35 -0.10 -5.61 -3.20
CA ALA A 35 1.09 -6.30 -3.69
C ALA A 35 1.97 -6.75 -2.53
N GLY A 36 2.83 -7.72 -2.81
CA GLY A 36 3.79 -8.26 -1.83
C GLY A 36 3.25 -9.43 -1.05
N GLY A 37 4.05 -9.91 -0.10
CA GLY A 37 3.74 -11.12 0.67
C GLY A 37 2.50 -11.01 1.53
N LEU A 38 2.05 -9.79 1.87
CA LEU A 38 0.84 -9.60 2.66
C LEU A 38 -0.40 -10.17 1.97
N THR A 39 -0.38 -10.28 0.64
CA THR A 39 -1.53 -10.79 -0.12
C THR A 39 -1.79 -12.27 0.14
N GLU A 40 -0.79 -13.02 0.60
CA GLU A 40 -0.92 -14.44 0.88
C GLU A 40 -1.60 -14.73 2.21
N GLU A 41 -1.44 -13.81 3.17
CA GLU A 41 -1.87 -14.02 4.56
C GLU A 41 -3.00 -13.09 4.99
N ALA A 42 -3.34 -12.10 4.19
CA ALA A 42 -4.36 -11.12 4.56
C ALA A 42 -5.73 -11.78 4.71
N PRO A 43 -6.49 -11.41 5.76
CA PRO A 43 -7.82 -12.00 5.99
C PRO A 43 -8.89 -11.45 5.04
N PHE A 44 -8.50 -10.64 4.08
CA PHE A 44 -9.43 -10.07 3.10
C PHE A 44 -9.63 -11.04 1.94
N ASP A 45 -10.81 -11.04 1.39
CA ASP A 45 -11.11 -11.80 0.19
C ASP A 45 -10.57 -11.02 -1.02
N LEU A 46 -9.31 -11.30 -1.36
CA LEU A 46 -8.64 -10.64 -2.48
C LEU A 46 -8.79 -11.47 -3.75
N GLY A 47 -9.54 -10.94 -4.72
CA GLY A 47 -9.57 -11.54 -6.04
C GLY A 47 -8.27 -11.29 -6.80
N SER A 48 -7.99 -12.07 -7.84
CA SER A 48 -6.79 -11.89 -8.67
C SER A 48 -6.70 -10.49 -9.28
N ALA A 49 -7.85 -9.84 -9.53
CA ALA A 49 -7.90 -8.49 -10.06
C ALA A 49 -7.43 -7.42 -9.08
N ASP A 50 -7.39 -7.75 -7.78
CA ASP A 50 -7.00 -6.82 -6.73
C ASP A 50 -5.53 -6.96 -6.32
N ILE A 51 -4.78 -7.84 -6.98
CA ILE A 51 -3.40 -8.16 -6.64
C ILE A 51 -2.47 -7.86 -7.81
N ILE A 52 -1.36 -7.19 -7.51
CA ILE A 52 -0.27 -6.98 -8.46
C ILE A 52 0.82 -8.01 -8.11
N ALA A 53 1.07 -8.94 -9.01
CA ALA A 53 2.00 -10.04 -8.76
C ALA A 53 3.36 -9.86 -9.44
N SER A 54 3.50 -8.93 -10.37
CA SER A 54 4.74 -8.75 -11.11
C SER A 54 4.98 -7.29 -11.50
N HIS A 55 6.21 -7.00 -11.89
CA HIS A 55 6.58 -5.67 -12.39
C HIS A 55 5.76 -5.30 -13.63
N LYS A 56 5.50 -6.27 -14.51
CA LYS A 56 4.70 -6.06 -15.70
C LYS A 56 3.27 -5.62 -15.34
N GLU A 57 2.65 -6.30 -14.38
CA GLU A 57 1.30 -5.95 -13.92
C GLU A 57 1.29 -4.55 -13.27
N LEU A 58 2.36 -4.22 -12.55
CA LEU A 58 2.50 -2.90 -11.94
C LEU A 58 2.50 -1.80 -13.01
N LEU A 59 3.27 -1.99 -14.07
CA LEU A 59 3.34 -1.03 -15.16
C LEU A 59 2.00 -0.90 -15.90
N GLU A 60 1.31 -2.00 -16.10
CA GLU A 60 0.00 -2.02 -16.77
C GLU A 60 -1.06 -1.29 -15.94
N TYR A 61 -1.01 -1.46 -14.61
CA TYR A 61 -1.93 -0.78 -13.70
C TYR A 61 -1.68 0.73 -13.68
N GLY A 62 -0.41 1.14 -13.75
CA GLY A 62 -0.02 2.54 -13.77
C GLY A 62 -0.32 3.28 -12.46
N PRO A 63 0.15 2.78 -11.30
CA PRO A 63 -0.10 3.48 -10.04
C PRO A 63 0.65 4.79 -9.98
N GLU A 64 0.07 5.77 -9.30
CA GLU A 64 0.70 7.07 -9.09
C GLU A 64 1.54 7.12 -7.83
N VAL A 65 1.28 6.20 -6.88
CA VAL A 65 2.01 6.12 -5.63
C VAL A 65 1.89 4.70 -5.06
N ILE A 66 2.91 4.29 -4.32
CA ILE A 66 2.89 3.03 -3.58
C ILE A 66 2.93 3.33 -2.09
N ILE A 67 1.97 2.81 -1.35
CA ILE A 67 1.89 2.94 0.10
C ILE A 67 2.43 1.64 0.70
N THR A 68 3.50 1.72 1.47
CA THR A 68 4.07 0.54 2.12
C THR A 68 3.61 0.45 3.56
N LEU A 69 3.25 -0.77 3.98
CA LEU A 69 2.84 -1.06 5.35
C LEU A 69 3.90 -1.93 6.01
N GLY A 70 4.63 -1.37 6.95
CA GLY A 70 5.69 -2.09 7.64
C GLY A 70 6.80 -1.18 8.08
N GLY A 71 8.04 -1.67 8.01
CA GLY A 71 9.23 -0.92 8.39
C GLY A 71 10.14 -0.62 7.19
N ASP A 72 11.40 -0.30 7.49
CA ASP A 72 12.38 0.10 6.46
C ASP A 72 12.64 -1.01 5.43
N GLY A 73 12.64 -2.27 5.87
CA GLY A 73 12.82 -3.40 4.97
C GLY A 73 11.72 -3.52 3.93
N THR A 74 10.51 -3.12 4.29
CA THR A 74 9.37 -3.13 3.38
C THR A 74 9.56 -2.10 2.26
N ILE A 75 10.09 -0.93 2.59
CA ILE A 75 10.38 0.11 1.59
C ILE A 75 11.43 -0.39 0.61
N LEU A 76 12.49 -1.02 1.10
CA LEU A 76 13.54 -1.58 0.24
C LEU A 76 12.99 -2.65 -0.71
N SER A 77 12.10 -3.49 -0.20
CA SER A 77 11.45 -4.52 -1.02
C SER A 77 10.55 -3.91 -2.09
N ALA A 78 9.83 -2.84 -1.76
CA ALA A 78 8.99 -2.13 -2.72
C ALA A 78 9.82 -1.52 -3.85
N VAL A 79 11.00 -0.99 -3.55
CA VAL A 79 11.91 -0.45 -4.57
C VAL A 79 12.25 -1.52 -5.61
N THR A 80 12.44 -2.76 -5.18
CA THR A 80 12.70 -3.88 -6.08
C THR A 80 11.54 -4.12 -7.03
N LEU A 81 10.32 -4.01 -6.55
CA LEU A 81 9.12 -4.16 -7.39
C LEU A 81 8.99 -3.04 -8.40
N ILE A 82 9.28 -1.81 -7.99
CA ILE A 82 9.16 -0.62 -8.84
C ILE A 82 10.24 -0.59 -9.92
N ARG A 83 11.47 -0.98 -9.57
CA ARG A 83 12.65 -0.90 -10.44
C ARG A 83 12.86 0.53 -10.93
N LYS A 84 12.84 0.77 -12.26
CA LYS A 84 13.09 2.09 -12.87
C LYS A 84 11.81 2.88 -13.14
N ALA A 85 10.68 2.43 -12.66
CA ALA A 85 9.40 3.08 -12.96
C ALA A 85 9.21 4.46 -12.30
N GLU A 86 10.08 4.84 -11.38
CA GLU A 86 10.07 6.16 -10.71
C GLU A 86 8.74 6.49 -10.03
N ILE A 87 8.13 5.50 -9.37
CA ILE A 87 6.87 5.70 -8.66
C ILE A 87 7.18 6.10 -7.21
N PRO A 88 6.62 7.21 -6.70
CA PRO A 88 6.85 7.62 -5.31
C PRO A 88 6.37 6.56 -4.32
N ILE A 89 7.11 6.41 -3.24
CA ILE A 89 6.78 5.49 -2.15
C ILE A 89 6.46 6.28 -0.90
N LEU A 90 5.30 5.99 -0.29
CA LEU A 90 4.92 6.55 1.01
C LEU A 90 4.97 5.41 2.03
N GLY A 91 5.94 5.48 2.92
CA GLY A 91 6.12 4.48 3.96
C GLY A 91 5.27 4.77 5.18
N ILE A 92 4.44 3.81 5.58
CA ILE A 92 3.67 3.88 6.81
C ILE A 92 4.23 2.85 7.77
N ASN A 93 4.79 3.34 8.89
CA ASN A 93 5.37 2.47 9.90
C ASN A 93 4.27 2.01 10.86
N MET A 94 3.89 0.75 10.72
CA MET A 94 2.84 0.13 11.52
C MET A 94 3.25 0.01 12.98
N GLY A 95 2.34 0.33 13.90
CA GLY A 95 2.56 0.19 15.33
C GLY A 95 3.20 1.38 16.01
N ARG A 96 3.53 2.45 15.28
CA ARG A 96 4.02 3.68 15.91
C ARG A 96 2.87 4.56 16.39
N LEU A 97 3.10 5.23 17.50
CA LEU A 97 2.20 6.26 17.99
C LEU A 97 2.10 7.35 16.92
N GLY A 98 0.89 7.80 16.63
CA GLY A 98 0.68 8.81 15.59
C GLY A 98 0.44 8.26 14.20
N PHE A 99 0.29 6.94 14.05
CA PHE A 99 0.01 6.30 12.78
C PHE A 99 -1.17 6.96 12.04
N LEU A 100 -2.24 7.26 12.74
CA LEU A 100 -3.43 7.89 12.14
C LEU A 100 -3.14 9.26 11.58
N ALA A 101 -2.39 10.08 12.32
CA ALA A 101 -1.99 11.40 11.86
C ALA A 101 -1.11 11.30 10.61
N SER A 102 -0.22 10.32 10.56
CA SER A 102 0.63 10.06 9.39
C SER A 102 -0.20 9.69 8.17
N ILE A 103 -1.24 8.86 8.33
CA ILE A 103 -2.13 8.50 7.23
C ILE A 103 -2.85 9.74 6.71
N GLU A 104 -3.41 10.56 7.58
CA GLU A 104 -4.15 11.75 7.17
C GLU A 104 -3.26 12.75 6.43
N GLN A 105 -2.05 12.98 6.93
CA GLN A 105 -1.09 13.85 6.27
C GLN A 105 -0.69 13.32 4.90
N THR A 106 -0.43 12.02 4.82
CA THR A 106 -0.06 11.36 3.58
C THR A 106 -1.15 11.49 2.54
N LEU A 107 -2.40 11.22 2.90
CA LEU A 107 -3.52 11.32 1.98
C LEU A 107 -3.77 12.77 1.55
N SER A 108 -3.54 13.72 2.43
CA SER A 108 -3.63 15.14 2.09
C SER A 108 -2.63 15.53 1.01
N LEU A 109 -1.40 15.00 1.09
CA LEU A 109 -0.37 15.23 0.07
C LEU A 109 -0.72 14.58 -1.28
N ILE A 110 -1.33 13.41 -1.25
CA ILE A 110 -1.73 12.69 -2.45
C ILE A 110 -2.78 13.49 -3.25
N HIS A 111 -3.62 14.27 -2.58
CA HIS A 111 -4.69 15.03 -3.20
C HIS A 111 -4.28 16.39 -3.76
N ILE A 112 -3.05 16.77 -3.56
CA ILE A 112 -2.52 17.99 -4.16
C ILE A 112 -2.06 17.68 -5.58
#